data_766f30498c31f64f352daa8fdc8e9e4d
#
_entry.id   766f30498c31f64f352daa8fdc8e9e4d
#
_cell.length_a   1.000
_cell.length_b   1.000
_cell.length_c   1.000
_cell.angle_alpha   90.00
_cell.angle_beta   90.00
_cell.angle_gamma   90.00
#
_symmetry.space_group_name_H-M   'P 1'
#
loop_
_entity.id
_entity.type
_entity.pdbx_description
1 polymer ?
#
loop_
_entity_poly.entity_id
_entity_poly.type
_entity_poly.pdbx_seq_one_letter_code
_entity_poly.pdbx_strand_id
1 'polypeptide(L)'
;MSDRLSRRSVLAAASAVATASVAGCLGGDSTEEWAYSGAISATAHQYNSPNCDCCDVYEQYLDDHLDGSLSASVPEEIDAVKADLGVPGELQSCHTVEIGPYFVEGHVPVETIATLLDDAPDIAGIALPGMPAGSPGMGGEKEGTWTVYAVDADGGVEPFVQL
;
A
#
# COMPACT_ATOMS: atom_id res chain seq x y z
N MET A 1 63.75 -26.49 -52.61
CA MET A 1 63.98 -25.17 -52.01
C MET A 1 62.76 -24.80 -51.21
N SER A 2 62.96 -24.62 -49.96
CA SER A 2 61.99 -24.82 -48.92
C SER A 2 61.14 -23.60 -48.66
N ASP A 3 59.86 -23.76 -48.74
CA ASP A 3 58.89 -22.77 -48.30
C ASP A 3 58.43 -23.07 -46.88
N ARG A 4 58.70 -22.11 -45.95
CA ARG A 4 58.31 -22.23 -44.62
C ARG A 4 57.01 -21.42 -44.37
N LEU A 5 55.92 -22.16 -44.32
CA LEU A 5 54.66 -21.58 -43.91
C LEU A 5 54.64 -21.34 -42.40
N SER A 6 54.69 -20.09 -42.03
CA SER A 6 54.50 -19.62 -40.66
C SER A 6 53.05 -19.74 -40.25
N ARG A 7 52.79 -20.66 -39.34
CA ARG A 7 51.49 -20.78 -38.70
C ARG A 7 51.40 -19.83 -37.52
N ARG A 8 50.85 -18.68 -37.72
CA ARG A 8 50.43 -17.82 -36.63
C ARG A 8 49.11 -18.33 -36.08
N SER A 9 49.20 -19.05 -34.97
CA SER A 9 48.05 -19.43 -34.16
C SER A 9 47.47 -18.18 -33.53
N VAL A 10 46.30 -17.78 -33.96
CA VAL A 10 45.49 -16.77 -33.31
C VAL A 10 44.74 -17.44 -32.18
N LEU A 11 45.21 -17.27 -30.97
CA LEU A 11 44.46 -17.64 -29.76
C LEU A 11 43.38 -16.62 -29.56
N ALA A 12 42.16 -16.94 -29.94
CA ALA A 12 40.96 -16.19 -29.53
C ALA A 12 40.67 -16.51 -28.07
N ALA A 13 41.04 -15.59 -27.19
CA ALA A 13 40.60 -15.64 -25.80
C ALA A 13 39.11 -15.29 -25.74
N ALA A 14 38.29 -16.31 -25.58
CA ALA A 14 36.88 -16.14 -25.26
C ALA A 14 36.77 -15.66 -23.78
N SER A 15 36.59 -14.38 -23.57
CA SER A 15 36.24 -13.82 -22.27
C SER A 15 34.78 -14.21 -21.95
N ALA A 16 34.60 -15.22 -21.15
CA ALA A 16 33.31 -15.53 -20.55
C ALA A 16 32.98 -14.42 -19.54
N VAL A 17 32.13 -13.50 -19.96
CA VAL A 17 31.48 -12.56 -19.02
C VAL A 17 30.46 -13.39 -18.22
N ALA A 18 30.85 -13.76 -17.01
CA ALA A 18 29.92 -14.30 -16.03
C ALA A 18 28.98 -13.16 -15.62
N THR A 19 27.81 -13.09 -16.22
CA THR A 19 26.70 -12.30 -15.68
C THR A 19 26.27 -12.97 -14.40
N ALA A 20 26.74 -12.44 -13.26
CA ALA A 20 26.17 -12.77 -11.97
C ALA A 20 24.72 -12.28 -11.99
N SER A 21 23.80 -13.21 -12.22
CA SER A 21 22.38 -12.99 -11.95
C SER A 21 22.26 -12.78 -10.45
N VAL A 22 22.17 -11.51 -10.02
CA VAL A 22 21.71 -11.19 -8.70
C VAL A 22 20.23 -11.55 -8.69
N ALA A 23 19.92 -12.80 -8.30
CA ALA A 23 18.58 -13.16 -7.88
C ALA A 23 18.34 -12.42 -6.56
N GLY A 24 18.09 -11.11 -6.66
CA GLY A 24 17.46 -10.38 -5.59
C GLY A 24 16.11 -11.04 -5.36
N CYS A 25 15.87 -11.52 -4.16
CA CYS A 25 14.54 -11.75 -3.66
C CYS A 25 13.85 -10.38 -3.61
N LEU A 26 13.31 -9.97 -4.74
CA LEU A 26 12.29 -8.96 -4.79
C LEU A 26 11.03 -9.68 -4.32
N GLY A 27 10.83 -9.73 -3.00
CA GLY A 27 9.49 -9.71 -2.49
C GLY A 27 8.88 -8.47 -3.14
N GLY A 28 7.94 -8.68 -4.07
CA GLY A 28 7.27 -7.58 -4.74
C GLY A 28 6.64 -6.71 -3.69
N ASP A 29 7.18 -5.52 -3.52
CA ASP A 29 6.60 -4.52 -2.66
C ASP A 29 5.35 -4.05 -3.40
N SER A 30 4.17 -4.44 -2.91
CA SER A 30 2.88 -4.04 -3.50
C SER A 30 2.67 -2.53 -3.52
N THR A 31 3.58 -1.76 -2.89
CA THR A 31 3.55 -0.31 -2.87
C THR A 31 3.90 0.33 -4.22
N GLU A 32 4.66 -0.33 -5.10
CA GLU A 32 4.98 0.21 -6.43
C GLU A 32 3.75 0.29 -7.36
N GLU A 33 2.77 -0.59 -7.19
CA GLU A 33 1.53 -0.57 -7.97
C GLU A 33 0.63 0.61 -7.58
N TRP A 34 0.78 1.12 -6.35
CA TRP A 34 0.01 2.20 -5.77
C TRP A 34 0.82 3.49 -5.63
N ALA A 35 1.75 3.73 -6.57
CA ALA A 35 2.60 4.90 -6.58
C ALA A 35 1.82 6.16 -7.00
N TYR A 36 1.13 6.76 -6.06
CA TYR A 36 0.49 8.06 -6.24
C TYR A 36 1.56 9.15 -6.34
N SER A 37 1.50 9.95 -7.40
CA SER A 37 2.49 11.01 -7.65
C SER A 37 2.12 12.35 -7.01
N GLY A 38 0.96 12.44 -6.36
CA GLY A 38 0.50 13.59 -5.60
C GLY A 38 0.88 13.51 -4.13
N ALA A 39 0.64 14.59 -3.41
CA ALA A 39 0.71 14.62 -1.95
C ALA A 39 -0.62 15.09 -1.39
N ILE A 40 -1.04 14.51 -0.28
CA ILE A 40 -2.26 14.86 0.43
C ILE A 40 -1.90 15.87 1.53
N SER A 41 -2.44 17.09 1.43
CA SER A 41 -2.25 18.12 2.47
C SER A 41 -3.22 17.91 3.62
N ALA A 42 -2.95 16.93 4.47
CA ALA A 42 -3.78 16.60 5.63
C ALA A 42 -2.93 16.14 6.81
N THR A 43 -3.50 16.24 8.01
CA THR A 43 -2.97 15.58 9.21
C THR A 43 -3.78 14.31 9.44
N ALA A 44 -3.10 13.23 9.77
CA ALA A 44 -3.71 11.94 10.01
C ALA A 44 -3.24 11.30 11.32
N HIS A 45 -4.09 10.45 11.89
CA HIS A 45 -3.74 9.59 13.01
C HIS A 45 -4.15 8.15 12.71
N GLN A 46 -3.20 7.23 12.79
CA GLN A 46 -3.44 5.80 12.56
C GLN A 46 -3.54 5.05 13.88
N TYR A 47 -4.62 4.30 14.06
CA TYR A 47 -4.83 3.39 15.19
C TYR A 47 -4.56 1.96 14.73
N ASN A 48 -3.52 1.34 15.26
CA ASN A 48 -3.07 0.01 14.88
C ASN A 48 -3.58 -1.06 15.84
N SER A 49 -3.89 -2.23 15.29
CA SER A 49 -4.04 -3.44 16.11
C SER A 49 -2.69 -3.85 16.72
N PRO A 50 -2.67 -4.49 17.89
CA PRO A 50 -1.44 -4.99 18.49
C PRO A 50 -0.72 -6.01 17.58
N ASN A 51 0.62 -5.92 17.47
CA ASN A 51 1.47 -6.81 16.70
C ASN A 51 1.07 -6.91 15.21
N CYS A 52 0.82 -5.79 14.58
CA CYS A 52 0.36 -5.69 13.20
C CYS A 52 1.49 -5.19 12.28
N ASP A 53 2.31 -6.09 11.76
CA ASP A 53 3.44 -5.73 10.88
C ASP A 53 2.98 -5.00 9.60
N CYS A 54 1.85 -5.40 9.03
CA CYS A 54 1.30 -4.75 7.84
C CYS A 54 0.77 -3.33 8.11
N CYS A 55 0.38 -3.03 9.36
CA CYS A 55 -0.01 -1.68 9.75
C CYS A 55 1.18 -0.72 9.74
N ASP A 56 2.37 -1.18 10.17
CA ASP A 56 3.60 -0.38 10.16
C ASP A 56 4.03 -0.07 8.71
N VAL A 57 3.86 -1.04 7.79
CA VAL A 57 4.14 -0.83 6.36
C VAL A 57 3.14 0.16 5.74
N TYR A 58 1.87 0.05 6.11
CA TYR A 58 0.85 1.00 5.63
C TYR A 58 1.05 2.41 6.19
N GLU A 59 1.45 2.54 7.45
CA GLU A 59 1.82 3.82 8.07
C GLU A 59 2.93 4.50 7.27
N GLN A 60 4.00 3.78 6.94
CA GLN A 60 5.09 4.31 6.13
C GLN A 60 4.62 4.71 4.73
N TYR A 61 3.80 3.86 4.08
CA TYR A 61 3.22 4.17 2.77
C TYR A 61 2.38 5.46 2.83
N LEU A 62 1.56 5.63 3.86
CA LEU A 62 0.73 6.83 3.99
C LEU A 62 1.57 8.08 4.30
N ASP A 63 2.58 7.97 5.18
CA ASP A 63 3.48 9.08 5.52
C ASP A 63 4.25 9.61 4.30
N ASP A 64 4.68 8.71 3.42
CA ASP A 64 5.38 9.07 2.17
C ASP A 64 4.50 9.90 1.20
N HIS A 65 3.18 9.90 1.39
CA HIS A 65 2.22 10.59 0.54
C HIS A 65 1.50 11.77 1.23
N LEU A 66 1.86 12.08 2.47
CA LEU A 66 1.31 13.22 3.21
C LEU A 66 2.27 14.41 3.22
N ASP A 67 1.77 15.59 2.82
CA ASP A 67 2.45 16.88 3.04
C ASP A 67 2.21 17.41 4.48
N GLY A 68 1.39 16.71 5.25
CA GLY A 68 1.05 17.03 6.62
C GLY A 68 1.86 16.24 7.64
N SER A 69 1.22 15.83 8.72
CA SER A 69 1.82 14.98 9.74
C SER A 69 1.00 13.71 9.95
N LEU A 70 1.66 12.59 10.03
CA LEU A 70 1.09 11.32 10.47
C LEU A 70 1.55 11.04 11.89
N SER A 71 0.64 10.54 12.71
CA SER A 71 0.95 9.95 14.01
C SER A 71 0.28 8.59 14.13
N ALA A 72 0.86 7.67 14.88
CA ALA A 72 0.27 6.37 15.08
C ALA A 72 0.23 5.99 16.56
N SER A 73 -0.71 5.11 16.91
CA SER A 73 -0.83 4.56 18.25
C SER A 73 -1.42 3.15 18.21
N VAL A 74 -1.14 2.39 19.27
CA VAL A 74 -1.74 1.08 19.52
C VAL A 74 -2.62 1.20 20.75
N PRO A 75 -3.93 1.47 20.61
CA PRO A 75 -4.83 1.59 21.72
C PRO A 75 -5.04 0.23 22.42
N GLU A 76 -5.35 0.25 23.72
CA GLU A 76 -5.67 -0.97 24.47
C GLU A 76 -6.98 -1.62 23.95
N GLU A 77 -7.93 -0.83 23.50
CA GLU A 77 -9.27 -1.23 23.06
C GLU A 77 -9.52 -0.68 21.64
N ILE A 78 -8.86 -1.25 20.63
CA ILE A 78 -9.01 -0.76 19.24
C ILE A 78 -10.45 -0.88 18.74
N ASP A 79 -11.18 -1.90 19.13
CA ASP A 79 -12.58 -2.09 18.75
C ASP A 79 -13.48 -0.96 19.25
N ALA A 80 -13.16 -0.41 20.45
CA ALA A 80 -13.87 0.75 20.98
C ALA A 80 -13.57 2.01 20.15
N VAL A 81 -12.30 2.23 19.77
CA VAL A 81 -11.92 3.33 18.87
C VAL A 81 -12.67 3.24 17.55
N LYS A 82 -12.70 2.07 16.92
CA LYS A 82 -13.42 1.85 15.67
C LYS A 82 -14.91 2.10 15.82
N ALA A 83 -15.51 1.66 16.91
CA ALA A 83 -16.93 1.90 17.19
C ALA A 83 -17.22 3.39 17.38
N ASP A 84 -16.37 4.13 18.10
CA ASP A 84 -16.49 5.57 18.31
C ASP A 84 -16.35 6.36 17.00
N LEU A 85 -15.54 5.89 16.06
CA LEU A 85 -15.40 6.45 14.71
C LEU A 85 -16.53 6.05 13.75
N GLY A 86 -17.41 5.13 14.18
CA GLY A 86 -18.54 4.66 13.37
C GLY A 86 -18.19 3.58 12.35
N VAL A 87 -17.06 2.88 12.51
CA VAL A 87 -16.67 1.79 11.61
C VAL A 87 -17.56 0.56 11.83
N PRO A 88 -18.38 0.13 10.84
CA PRO A 88 -19.22 -1.06 10.97
C PRO A 88 -18.39 -2.32 11.21
N GLY A 89 -18.85 -3.21 12.08
CA GLY A 89 -18.10 -4.41 12.48
C GLY A 89 -17.70 -5.32 11.31
N GLU A 90 -18.55 -5.42 10.30
CA GLU A 90 -18.32 -6.22 9.09
C GLU A 90 -17.27 -5.62 8.14
N LEU A 91 -16.92 -4.35 8.30
CA LEU A 91 -15.90 -3.66 7.51
C LEU A 91 -14.58 -3.53 8.24
N GLN A 92 -14.53 -3.87 9.53
CA GLN A 92 -13.31 -3.72 10.33
C GLN A 92 -12.14 -4.57 9.81
N SER A 93 -10.97 -3.97 9.87
CA SER A 93 -9.70 -4.51 9.41
C SER A 93 -8.64 -4.40 10.53
N CYS A 94 -7.37 -4.36 10.21
CA CYS A 94 -6.28 -4.33 11.18
C CYS A 94 -5.95 -2.92 11.72
N HIS A 95 -6.33 -1.86 11.03
CA HIS A 95 -6.10 -0.48 11.45
C HIS A 95 -7.18 0.45 10.93
N THR A 96 -7.28 1.61 11.57
CA THR A 96 -8.14 2.73 11.16
C THR A 96 -7.32 4.00 11.15
N VAL A 97 -7.51 4.84 10.14
CA VAL A 97 -6.90 6.17 10.05
C VAL A 97 -7.98 7.23 10.20
N GLU A 98 -7.79 8.19 11.10
CA GLU A 98 -8.51 9.45 11.07
C GLU A 98 -7.78 10.44 10.18
N ILE A 99 -8.47 11.03 9.21
CA ILE A 99 -7.92 12.02 8.29
C ILE A 99 -8.98 13.06 7.96
N GLY A 100 -8.75 14.31 8.35
CA GLY A 100 -9.77 15.35 8.24
C GLY A 100 -11.03 14.97 9.04
N PRO A 101 -12.24 15.02 8.44
CA PRO A 101 -13.47 14.61 9.10
C PRO A 101 -13.80 13.11 8.92
N TYR A 102 -12.93 12.33 8.26
CA TYR A 102 -13.21 10.97 7.84
C TYR A 102 -12.41 9.94 8.61
N PHE A 103 -12.95 8.73 8.70
CA PHE A 103 -12.14 7.56 8.94
C PHE A 103 -11.80 6.86 7.60
N VAL A 104 -10.66 6.18 7.58
CA VAL A 104 -10.24 5.26 6.51
C VAL A 104 -9.89 3.93 7.17
N GLU A 105 -10.66 2.89 6.87
CA GLU A 105 -10.51 1.57 7.46
C GLU A 105 -9.77 0.63 6.50
N GLY A 106 -8.68 0.01 6.97
CA GLY A 106 -7.89 -0.95 6.23
C GLY A 106 -6.96 -0.33 5.20
N HIS A 107 -6.45 -1.16 4.31
CA HIS A 107 -5.36 -0.85 3.39
C HIS A 107 -5.83 -0.12 2.10
N VAL A 108 -6.52 1.02 2.28
CA VAL A 108 -7.07 1.82 1.18
C VAL A 108 -5.94 2.53 0.44
N PRO A 109 -5.88 2.45 -0.91
CA PRO A 109 -4.89 3.20 -1.68
C PRO A 109 -5.04 4.72 -1.53
N VAL A 110 -3.91 5.42 -1.51
CA VAL A 110 -3.85 6.87 -1.27
C VAL A 110 -4.58 7.68 -2.33
N GLU A 111 -4.67 7.21 -3.56
CA GLU A 111 -5.47 7.81 -4.64
C GLU A 111 -6.96 7.88 -4.29
N THR A 112 -7.45 6.85 -3.61
CA THR A 112 -8.84 6.82 -3.13
C THR A 112 -9.05 7.79 -1.97
N ILE A 113 -8.06 7.90 -1.08
CA ILE A 113 -8.09 8.88 0.02
C ILE A 113 -8.03 10.31 -0.53
N ALA A 114 -7.19 10.55 -1.54
CA ALA A 114 -7.13 11.85 -2.21
C ALA A 114 -8.50 12.24 -2.81
N THR A 115 -9.14 11.30 -3.52
CA THR A 115 -10.49 11.50 -4.07
C THR A 115 -11.51 11.78 -2.97
N LEU A 116 -11.48 11.05 -1.85
CA LEU A 116 -12.34 11.31 -0.69
C LEU A 116 -12.20 12.74 -0.16
N LEU A 117 -10.97 13.21 -0.01
CA LEU A 117 -10.69 14.55 0.52
C LEU A 117 -11.04 15.66 -0.47
N ASP A 118 -10.81 15.43 -1.76
CA ASP A 118 -11.11 16.40 -2.82
C ASP A 118 -12.62 16.55 -3.05
N ASP A 119 -13.35 15.44 -3.10
CA ASP A 119 -14.80 15.44 -3.32
C ASP A 119 -15.58 15.85 -2.08
N ALA A 120 -15.00 15.66 -0.90
CA ALA A 120 -15.55 15.98 0.41
C ALA A 120 -17.03 15.56 0.58
N PRO A 121 -17.39 14.29 0.34
CA PRO A 121 -18.76 13.82 0.42
C PRO A 121 -19.27 13.83 1.88
N ASP A 122 -20.60 13.87 2.05
CA ASP A 122 -21.26 13.83 3.36
C ASP A 122 -21.37 12.36 3.85
N ILE A 123 -20.23 11.79 4.24
CA ILE A 123 -20.08 10.43 4.79
C ILE A 123 -19.19 10.45 6.02
N ALA A 124 -19.23 9.39 6.84
CA ALA A 124 -18.34 9.24 8.00
C ALA A 124 -16.94 8.75 7.60
N GLY A 125 -16.84 7.95 6.55
CA GLY A 125 -15.54 7.43 6.10
C GLY A 125 -15.65 6.37 4.99
N ILE A 126 -14.51 5.76 4.69
CA ILE A 126 -14.40 4.69 3.68
C ILE A 126 -13.68 3.47 4.26
N ALA A 127 -13.97 2.30 3.70
CA ALA A 127 -13.37 1.04 4.14
C ALA A 127 -13.01 0.11 2.98
N LEU A 128 -11.85 -0.53 3.07
CA LEU A 128 -11.46 -1.67 2.25
C LEU A 128 -11.36 -2.92 3.15
N PRO A 129 -12.43 -3.70 3.31
CA PRO A 129 -12.43 -4.86 4.19
C PRO A 129 -11.62 -6.02 3.63
N GLY A 130 -11.23 -6.94 4.52
CA GLY A 130 -10.63 -8.23 4.16
C GLY A 130 -9.14 -8.21 3.88
N MET A 131 -8.45 -7.07 3.99
CA MET A 131 -7.00 -6.94 3.81
C MET A 131 -6.51 -7.68 2.55
N PRO A 132 -7.00 -7.31 1.35
CA PRO A 132 -6.72 -8.08 0.15
C PRO A 132 -5.23 -8.05 -0.20
N ALA A 133 -4.70 -9.20 -0.63
CA ALA A 133 -3.32 -9.29 -1.10
C ALA A 133 -3.09 -8.31 -2.25
N GLY A 134 -1.94 -7.62 -2.25
CA GLY A 134 -1.62 -6.59 -3.23
C GLY A 134 -2.13 -5.19 -2.87
N SER A 135 -2.91 -4.99 -1.79
CA SER A 135 -3.22 -3.65 -1.31
C SER A 135 -2.00 -3.00 -0.63
N PRO A 136 -1.94 -1.67 -0.50
CA PRO A 136 -0.79 -0.98 0.10
C PRO A 136 -0.43 -1.55 1.47
N GLY A 137 0.83 -1.90 1.68
CA GLY A 137 1.30 -2.54 2.91
C GLY A 137 0.98 -4.03 3.05
N MET A 138 0.19 -4.61 2.13
CA MET A 138 -0.05 -6.05 2.05
C MET A 138 0.82 -6.66 0.96
N GLY A 139 1.44 -7.80 1.23
CA GLY A 139 2.20 -8.52 0.21
C GLY A 139 1.30 -9.20 -0.82
N GLY A 140 1.92 -9.66 -1.92
CA GLY A 140 1.24 -10.37 -2.99
C GLY A 140 0.83 -9.47 -4.16
N GLU A 141 0.15 -10.06 -5.14
CA GLU A 141 -0.34 -9.36 -6.33
C GLU A 141 -1.85 -9.09 -6.18
N LYS A 142 -2.29 -7.99 -6.79
CA LYS A 142 -3.72 -7.66 -6.84
C LYS A 142 -4.47 -8.68 -7.68
N GLU A 143 -5.47 -9.31 -7.11
CA GLU A 143 -6.34 -10.26 -7.80
C GLU A 143 -7.79 -9.76 -7.81
N GLY A 144 -8.38 -9.73 -9.00
CA GLY A 144 -9.78 -9.36 -9.18
C GLY A 144 -10.08 -7.88 -8.90
N THR A 145 -11.33 -7.59 -8.65
CA THR A 145 -11.84 -6.25 -8.34
C THR A 145 -12.11 -6.13 -6.85
N TRP A 146 -11.60 -5.07 -6.24
CA TRP A 146 -11.92 -4.73 -4.85
C TRP A 146 -12.97 -3.63 -4.81
N THR A 147 -13.82 -3.67 -3.81
CA THR A 147 -14.77 -2.59 -3.55
C THR A 147 -14.34 -1.86 -2.29
N VAL A 148 -14.05 -0.57 -2.41
CA VAL A 148 -13.99 0.34 -1.28
C VAL A 148 -15.42 0.79 -1.01
N TYR A 149 -15.84 0.75 0.24
CA TYR A 149 -17.19 1.13 0.67
C TYR A 149 -17.17 2.49 1.34
N ALA A 150 -18.19 3.29 1.07
CA ALA A 150 -18.54 4.47 1.86
C ALA A 150 -19.42 4.06 3.03
N VAL A 151 -19.25 4.74 4.15
CA VAL A 151 -20.08 4.59 5.34
C VAL A 151 -20.65 5.96 5.68
N ASP A 152 -21.97 6.06 5.72
CA ASP A 152 -22.64 7.30 6.13
C ASP A 152 -22.67 7.47 7.67
N ALA A 153 -23.12 8.63 8.11
CA ALA A 153 -23.18 8.97 9.55
C ALA A 153 -24.18 8.10 10.33
N ASP A 154 -25.12 7.46 9.67
CA ASP A 154 -26.13 6.55 10.27
C ASP A 154 -25.66 5.09 10.22
N GLY A 155 -24.48 4.81 9.67
CA GLY A 155 -23.88 3.47 9.53
C GLY A 155 -24.36 2.73 8.28
N GLY A 156 -25.00 3.41 7.32
CA GLY A 156 -25.33 2.84 6.00
C GLY A 156 -24.06 2.61 5.19
N VAL A 157 -24.03 1.50 4.45
CA VAL A 157 -22.86 1.06 3.68
C VAL A 157 -23.23 0.97 2.21
N GLU A 158 -22.46 1.64 1.34
CA GLU A 158 -22.63 1.60 -0.10
C GLU A 158 -21.27 1.54 -0.81
N PRO A 159 -21.19 1.04 -2.06
CA PRO A 159 -19.93 1.08 -2.81
C PRO A 159 -19.48 2.52 -3.08
N PHE A 160 -18.25 2.86 -2.70
CA PHE A 160 -17.59 4.13 -3.00
C PHE A 160 -16.88 4.08 -4.36
N VAL A 161 -15.96 3.11 -4.51
CA VAL A 161 -15.21 2.89 -5.75
C VAL A 161 -14.83 1.42 -5.91
N GLN A 162 -14.67 0.98 -7.15
CA GLN A 162 -14.08 -0.31 -7.49
C GLN A 162 -12.67 -0.10 -8.06
N LEU A 163 -11.72 -0.87 -7.54
CA LEU A 163 -10.32 -0.84 -7.89
C LEU A 163 -9.89 -2.10 -8.63
#